data_ddb1d86336164037e204a46f2569d923
#
_entry.id   ddb1d86336164037e204a46f2569d923
#
_cell.length_a   1.000
_cell.length_b   1.000
_cell.length_c   1.000
_cell.angle_alpha   90.00
_cell.angle_beta   90.00
_cell.angle_gamma   90.00
#
_symmetry.space_group_name_H-M   'P 1'
#
loop_
_entity.id
_entity.type
_entity.pdbx_description
1 polymer ?
#
loop_
_entity_poly.entity_id
_entity_poly.type
_entity_poly.pdbx_seq_one_letter_code
_entity_poly.pdbx_strand_id
1 'polypeptide(L)'
;MALRCINNGSMGAKPAWRARGLAERQEPELAQLGVRVMTALPRLVHWAQAPPTAGAVQTWYARVVHLLAQHRLRQDEAGTLARTLERDLGALWTFVVEAGVEPTTNRAERSLRFAVLWRKMSQGSYHEKGDRWVERILSLRETCRLRGIPTFPLLVEAVSCSFNGRHPDVSWI
;
A
#
# COMPACT_ATOMS: atom_id res chain seq x y z
N MET A 1 2.71 6.64 10.41
CA MET A 1 3.99 6.23 9.78
C MET A 1 4.10 4.73 9.51
N ALA A 2 3.31 3.89 10.14
CA ALA A 2 3.34 2.41 10.05
C ALA A 2 2.65 1.79 8.84
N LEU A 3 1.75 2.49 8.16
CA LEU A 3 0.95 1.97 7.02
C LEU A 3 1.72 1.82 5.69
N ARG A 4 3.01 2.13 5.67
CA ARG A 4 3.85 2.05 4.46
C ARG A 4 4.29 0.64 4.05
N CYS A 5 4.04 -0.37 4.86
CA CYS A 5 4.87 -1.57 4.78
C CYS A 5 4.31 -2.74 3.99
N ILE A 6 3.02 -2.91 3.84
CA ILE A 6 2.54 -4.20 3.32
C ILE A 6 1.97 -4.14 1.90
N ASN A 7 1.49 -2.99 1.43
CA ASN A 7 0.76 -3.00 0.15
C ASN A 7 0.87 -1.72 -0.68
N ASN A 8 1.82 -0.89 -0.42
CA ASN A 8 2.04 0.24 -1.31
C ASN A 8 3.00 -0.20 -2.43
N GLY A 9 2.66 0.10 -3.67
CA GLY A 9 3.51 -0.18 -4.84
C GLY A 9 4.97 0.25 -4.69
N SER A 10 5.32 0.85 -3.55
CA SER A 10 6.68 1.22 -3.18
C SER A 10 7.36 0.30 -2.17
N MET A 11 6.65 -0.39 -1.22
CA MET A 11 7.34 -1.17 -0.19
C MET A 11 6.83 -2.60 0.04
N GLY A 12 5.55 -2.85 0.07
CA GLY A 12 5.05 -4.22 0.33
C GLY A 12 4.89 -5.05 -0.94
N ALA A 13 4.48 -4.46 -2.05
CA ALA A 13 4.39 -5.14 -3.32
C ALA A 13 5.78 -5.46 -3.91
N LYS A 14 6.79 -4.63 -3.66
CA LYS A 14 8.16 -4.88 -4.14
C LYS A 14 8.80 -6.13 -3.54
N PRO A 15 8.77 -6.38 -2.21
CA PRO A 15 9.28 -7.63 -1.66
C PRO A 15 8.52 -8.86 -2.16
N ALA A 16 7.20 -8.83 -2.24
CA ALA A 16 6.40 -9.94 -2.75
C ALA A 16 6.67 -10.22 -4.24
N TRP A 17 6.76 -9.16 -5.07
CA TRP A 17 7.10 -9.30 -6.48
C TRP A 17 8.52 -9.83 -6.68
N ARG A 18 9.50 -9.32 -5.92
CA ARG A 18 10.88 -9.83 -5.96
C ARG A 18 10.97 -11.28 -5.51
N ALA A 19 10.23 -11.66 -4.46
CA ALA A 19 10.17 -13.04 -3.99
C ALA A 19 9.60 -13.97 -5.07
N ARG A 20 8.57 -13.52 -5.81
CA ARG A 20 8.04 -14.27 -6.95
C ARG A 20 9.08 -14.45 -8.05
N GLY A 21 9.77 -13.38 -8.44
CA GLY A 21 10.85 -13.47 -9.43
C GLY A 21 11.97 -14.41 -9.01
N LEU A 22 12.31 -14.44 -7.72
CA LEU A 22 13.28 -15.42 -7.19
C LEU A 22 12.75 -16.85 -7.23
N ALA A 23 11.46 -17.06 -6.93
CA ALA A 23 10.85 -18.39 -6.96
C ALA A 23 10.84 -19.04 -8.37
N GLU A 24 10.91 -18.20 -9.41
CA GLU A 24 10.96 -18.63 -10.82
C GLU A 24 12.39 -18.89 -11.34
N ARG A 25 13.42 -18.64 -10.51
CA ARG A 25 14.82 -18.86 -10.89
C ARG A 25 15.16 -20.34 -10.91
N GLN A 26 16.09 -20.71 -11.77
CA GLN A 26 16.59 -22.10 -11.88
C GLN A 26 17.51 -22.51 -10.72
N GLU A 27 18.10 -21.54 -10.02
CA GLU A 27 18.97 -21.76 -8.87
C GLU A 27 18.13 -22.21 -7.64
N PRO A 28 18.34 -23.44 -7.13
CA PRO A 28 17.48 -23.99 -6.08
C PRO A 28 17.42 -23.16 -4.80
N GLU A 29 18.54 -22.55 -4.41
CA GLU A 29 18.61 -21.71 -3.21
C GLU A 29 17.78 -20.43 -3.34
N LEU A 30 17.86 -19.75 -4.50
CA LEU A 30 17.09 -18.55 -4.79
C LEU A 30 15.60 -18.87 -4.88
N ALA A 31 15.26 -19.94 -5.60
CA ALA A 31 13.88 -20.40 -5.71
C ALA A 31 13.30 -20.74 -4.33
N GLN A 32 14.05 -21.42 -3.48
CA GLN A 32 13.62 -21.79 -2.13
C GLN A 32 13.38 -20.53 -1.25
N LEU A 33 14.26 -19.54 -1.30
CA LEU A 33 14.04 -18.27 -0.61
C LEU A 33 12.76 -17.60 -1.08
N GLY A 34 12.58 -17.49 -2.40
CA GLY A 34 11.38 -16.90 -3.01
C GLY A 34 10.10 -17.56 -2.52
N VAL A 35 10.03 -18.89 -2.59
CA VAL A 35 8.88 -19.69 -2.15
C VAL A 35 8.60 -19.50 -0.65
N ARG A 36 9.65 -19.53 0.20
CA ARG A 36 9.50 -19.36 1.64
C ARG A 36 8.97 -17.97 2.01
N VAL A 37 9.48 -16.92 1.36
CA VAL A 37 8.98 -15.54 1.56
C VAL A 37 7.55 -15.41 1.08
N MET A 38 7.23 -15.95 -0.11
CA MET A 38 5.85 -15.94 -0.64
C MET A 38 4.86 -16.73 0.21
N THR A 39 5.31 -17.69 0.99
CA THR A 39 4.47 -18.43 1.93
C THR A 39 4.34 -17.68 3.26
N ALA A 40 5.38 -17.01 3.70
CA ALA A 40 5.41 -16.31 4.97
C ALA A 40 4.56 -15.03 4.99
N LEU A 41 4.67 -14.17 3.97
CA LEU A 41 4.00 -12.86 3.94
C LEU A 41 2.46 -12.95 3.92
N PRO A 42 1.80 -13.80 3.10
CA PRO A 42 0.33 -13.92 3.12
C PRO A 42 -0.22 -14.41 4.46
N ARG A 43 0.56 -15.20 5.21
CA ARG A 43 0.16 -15.64 6.56
C ARG A 43 -0.05 -14.47 7.51
N LEU A 44 0.77 -13.41 7.41
CA LEU A 44 0.56 -12.18 8.21
C LEU A 44 -0.77 -11.51 7.87
N VAL A 45 -1.13 -11.43 6.59
CA VAL A 45 -2.41 -10.84 6.17
C VAL A 45 -3.59 -11.67 6.69
N HIS A 46 -3.48 -12.99 6.68
CA HIS A 46 -4.49 -13.89 7.26
C HIS A 46 -4.64 -13.67 8.78
N TRP A 47 -3.56 -13.45 9.49
CA TRP A 47 -3.57 -13.20 10.93
C TRP A 47 -4.25 -11.88 11.34
N ALA A 48 -4.38 -10.94 10.43
CA ALA A 48 -5.20 -9.75 10.67
C ALA A 48 -6.70 -10.05 10.80
N GLN A 49 -7.15 -11.15 10.17
CA GLN A 49 -8.55 -11.58 10.23
C GLN A 49 -8.80 -12.60 11.34
N ALA A 50 -7.79 -13.42 11.62
CA ALA A 50 -7.82 -14.47 12.64
C ALA A 50 -6.55 -14.37 13.50
N PRO A 51 -6.58 -13.66 14.63
CA PRO A 51 -5.40 -13.44 15.48
C PRO A 51 -4.72 -14.76 15.85
N PRO A 52 -3.40 -14.86 15.66
CA PRO A 52 -2.65 -16.08 15.96
C PRO A 52 -2.39 -16.22 17.45
N THR A 53 -2.05 -17.44 17.88
CA THR A 53 -1.50 -17.64 19.22
C THR A 53 -0.10 -17.04 19.33
N ALA A 54 0.32 -16.64 20.55
CA ALA A 54 1.66 -16.11 20.79
C ALA A 54 2.77 -17.09 20.31
N GLY A 55 2.60 -18.38 20.51
CA GLY A 55 3.54 -19.40 20.04
C GLY A 55 3.63 -19.47 18.50
N ALA A 56 2.51 -19.28 17.79
CA ALA A 56 2.51 -19.23 16.32
C ALA A 56 3.27 -18.00 15.80
N VAL A 57 3.10 -16.85 16.46
CA VAL A 57 3.84 -15.61 16.17
C VAL A 57 5.34 -15.82 16.36
N GLN A 58 5.74 -16.31 17.52
CA GLN A 58 7.15 -16.55 17.85
C GLN A 58 7.81 -17.52 16.84
N THR A 59 7.11 -18.60 16.53
CA THR A 59 7.60 -19.60 15.56
C THR A 59 7.77 -19.00 14.18
N TRP A 60 6.81 -18.21 13.72
CA TRP A 60 6.90 -17.54 12.42
C TRP A 60 8.06 -16.54 12.39
N TYR A 61 8.15 -15.69 13.43
CA TYR A 61 9.19 -14.69 13.55
C TYR A 61 10.59 -15.32 13.52
N ALA A 62 10.82 -16.34 14.35
CA ALA A 62 12.09 -17.04 14.40
C ALA A 62 12.47 -17.65 13.04
N ARG A 63 11.51 -18.27 12.33
CA ARG A 63 11.74 -18.83 11.00
C ARG A 63 12.09 -17.77 9.96
N VAL A 64 11.40 -16.62 9.98
CA VAL A 64 11.69 -15.54 9.04
C VAL A 64 13.04 -14.90 9.34
N VAL A 65 13.34 -14.57 10.59
CA VAL A 65 14.65 -14.02 10.97
C VAL A 65 15.78 -14.96 10.57
N HIS A 66 15.64 -16.25 10.85
CA HIS A 66 16.64 -17.26 10.45
C HIS A 66 16.81 -17.32 8.93
N LEU A 67 15.72 -17.33 8.19
CA LEU A 67 15.74 -17.31 6.73
C LEU A 67 16.46 -16.08 6.18
N LEU A 68 16.15 -14.89 6.70
CA LEU A 68 16.78 -13.64 6.26
C LEU A 68 18.28 -13.61 6.61
N ALA A 69 18.65 -14.10 7.80
CA ALA A 69 20.02 -14.15 8.25
C ALA A 69 20.92 -15.01 7.35
N GLN A 70 20.40 -16.09 6.79
CA GLN A 70 21.14 -16.96 5.85
C GLN A 70 21.47 -16.25 4.53
N HIS A 71 20.67 -15.27 4.12
CA HIS A 71 20.80 -14.63 2.80
C HIS A 71 21.27 -13.17 2.84
N ARG A 72 21.23 -12.48 3.99
CA ARG A 72 21.53 -11.04 4.09
C ARG A 72 22.91 -10.62 3.63
N LEU A 73 23.92 -11.49 3.74
CA LEU A 73 25.31 -11.22 3.34
C LEU A 73 25.55 -11.41 1.83
N ARG A 74 24.62 -11.97 1.09
CA ARG A 74 24.72 -12.14 -0.35
C ARG A 74 24.72 -10.79 -1.07
N GLN A 75 25.47 -10.68 -2.14
CA GLN A 75 25.58 -9.46 -2.97
C GLN A 75 24.61 -9.46 -4.17
N ASP A 76 23.72 -10.43 -4.23
CA ASP A 76 22.72 -10.63 -5.28
C ASP A 76 21.31 -10.12 -4.91
N GLU A 77 20.32 -10.44 -5.75
CA GLU A 77 18.93 -10.08 -5.56
C GLU A 77 18.35 -10.67 -4.26
N ALA A 78 18.80 -11.88 -3.87
CA ALA A 78 18.36 -12.54 -2.63
C ALA A 78 18.84 -11.78 -1.40
N GLY A 79 20.11 -11.35 -1.38
CA GLY A 79 20.65 -10.51 -0.32
C GLY A 79 19.94 -9.15 -0.22
N THR A 80 19.63 -8.56 -1.35
CA THR A 80 18.86 -7.30 -1.39
C THR A 80 17.45 -7.46 -0.84
N LEU A 81 16.77 -8.56 -1.20
CA LEU A 81 15.45 -8.89 -0.65
C LEU A 81 15.54 -9.13 0.86
N ALA A 82 16.52 -9.93 1.31
CA ALA A 82 16.69 -10.25 2.72
C ALA A 82 16.94 -8.99 3.58
N ARG A 83 17.85 -8.11 3.18
CA ARG A 83 18.10 -6.84 3.87
C ARG A 83 16.90 -5.91 3.88
N THR A 84 16.14 -5.86 2.79
CA THR A 84 14.91 -5.05 2.73
C THR A 84 13.87 -5.55 3.72
N LEU A 85 13.62 -6.85 3.75
CA LEU A 85 12.66 -7.46 4.67
C LEU A 85 13.12 -7.36 6.12
N GLU A 86 14.42 -7.54 6.41
CA GLU A 86 14.98 -7.41 7.75
C GLU A 86 14.77 -5.98 8.30
N ARG A 87 15.06 -4.96 7.48
CA ARG A 87 14.85 -3.56 7.86
C ARG A 87 13.39 -3.25 8.16
N ASP A 88 12.48 -3.80 7.37
CA ASP A 88 11.05 -3.48 7.46
C ASP A 88 10.29 -4.47 8.37
N LEU A 89 10.99 -5.47 8.96
CA LEU A 89 10.37 -6.57 9.71
C LEU A 89 9.54 -6.07 10.91
N GLY A 90 10.05 -5.08 11.65
CA GLY A 90 9.32 -4.49 12.77
C GLY A 90 8.00 -3.84 12.36
N ALA A 91 7.97 -3.18 11.20
CA ALA A 91 6.77 -2.53 10.69
C ALA A 91 5.70 -3.52 10.19
N LEU A 92 6.09 -4.75 9.85
CA LEU A 92 5.15 -5.82 9.48
C LEU A 92 4.25 -6.27 10.64
N TRP A 93 4.62 -5.94 11.90
CA TRP A 93 3.90 -6.34 13.10
C TRP A 93 2.97 -5.27 13.67
N THR A 94 3.02 -4.05 13.16
CA THR A 94 2.27 -2.92 13.73
C THR A 94 0.78 -3.23 13.85
N PHE A 95 0.18 -3.90 12.86
CA PHE A 95 -1.24 -4.25 12.89
C PHE A 95 -1.60 -5.31 13.95
N VAL A 96 -0.61 -6.06 14.45
CA VAL A 96 -0.83 -7.06 15.52
C VAL A 96 -0.83 -6.39 16.90
N VAL A 97 -0.03 -5.34 17.07
CA VAL A 97 0.15 -4.64 18.35
C VAL A 97 -0.77 -3.42 18.49
N GLU A 98 -1.11 -2.76 17.39
CA GLU A 98 -1.93 -1.54 17.40
C GLU A 98 -3.32 -1.81 16.84
N ALA A 99 -4.33 -1.67 17.70
CA ALA A 99 -5.72 -1.81 17.30
C ALA A 99 -6.12 -0.77 16.25
N GLY A 100 -6.85 -1.18 15.23
CA GLY A 100 -7.32 -0.30 14.15
C GLY A 100 -6.33 -0.07 13.01
N VAL A 101 -5.14 -0.65 13.08
CA VAL A 101 -4.18 -0.66 11.97
C VAL A 101 -4.50 -1.83 11.03
N GLU A 102 -4.85 -1.53 9.79
CA GLU A 102 -5.05 -2.57 8.77
C GLU A 102 -3.70 -3.07 8.23
N PRO A 103 -3.52 -4.40 8.02
CA PRO A 103 -2.28 -4.98 7.49
C PRO A 103 -2.05 -4.64 6.02
N THR A 104 -3.06 -4.12 5.34
CA THR A 104 -3.04 -3.80 3.91
C THR A 104 -3.43 -2.36 3.66
N THR A 105 -2.92 -1.78 2.56
CA THR A 105 -3.30 -0.44 2.10
C THR A 105 -4.53 -0.45 1.20
N ASN A 106 -5.37 -1.49 1.26
CA ASN A 106 -6.57 -1.63 0.42
C ASN A 106 -7.49 -0.42 0.49
N ARG A 107 -7.52 0.27 1.62
CA ARG A 107 -8.30 1.52 1.77
C ARG A 107 -7.72 2.63 0.89
N ALA A 108 -6.42 2.84 0.91
CA ALA A 108 -5.74 3.82 0.07
C ALA A 108 -5.82 3.44 -1.42
N GLU A 109 -5.66 2.16 -1.74
CA GLU A 109 -5.79 1.67 -3.13
C GLU A 109 -7.21 1.86 -3.67
N ARG A 110 -8.23 1.59 -2.86
CA ARG A 110 -9.64 1.84 -3.23
C ARG A 110 -9.91 3.32 -3.48
N SER A 111 -9.33 4.22 -2.67
CA SER A 111 -9.44 5.66 -2.87
C SER A 111 -8.80 6.11 -4.18
N LEU A 112 -7.66 5.53 -4.54
CA LEU A 112 -6.95 5.83 -5.79
C LEU A 112 -7.54 5.14 -7.03
N ARG A 113 -8.39 4.12 -6.87
CA ARG A 113 -8.92 3.33 -7.98
C ARG A 113 -9.64 4.20 -9.02
N PHE A 114 -10.40 5.19 -8.57
CA PHE A 114 -11.08 6.12 -9.47
C PHE A 114 -10.08 6.90 -10.33
N ALA A 115 -9.01 7.42 -9.72
CA ALA A 115 -7.95 8.13 -10.43
C ALA A 115 -7.25 7.25 -11.48
N VAL A 116 -6.98 6.00 -11.13
CA VAL A 116 -6.35 5.03 -12.04
C VAL A 116 -7.26 4.72 -13.22
N LEU A 117 -8.55 4.51 -12.98
CA LEU A 117 -9.54 4.27 -14.05
C LEU A 117 -9.69 5.50 -14.94
N TRP A 118 -9.83 6.70 -14.34
CA TRP A 118 -9.90 7.95 -15.07
C TRP A 118 -8.67 8.14 -16.00
N ARG A 119 -7.45 7.95 -15.46
CA ARG A 119 -6.21 8.05 -16.24
C ARG A 119 -6.18 7.08 -17.42
N LYS A 120 -6.67 5.86 -17.24
CA LYS A 120 -6.74 4.85 -18.33
C LYS A 120 -7.72 5.23 -19.43
N MET A 121 -8.81 5.92 -19.09
CA MET A 121 -9.84 6.33 -20.06
C MET A 121 -9.53 7.66 -20.73
N SER A 122 -8.89 8.59 -20.02
CA SER A 122 -8.62 9.95 -20.49
C SER A 122 -7.22 10.16 -21.06
N GLN A 123 -6.39 9.12 -21.13
CA GLN A 123 -4.98 9.19 -21.55
C GLN A 123 -4.10 10.10 -20.64
N GLY A 124 -4.62 10.53 -19.49
CA GLY A 124 -3.89 11.34 -18.51
C GLY A 124 -3.99 12.86 -18.77
N SER A 125 -3.04 13.60 -18.22
CA SER A 125 -2.90 15.04 -18.37
C SER A 125 -1.57 15.35 -19.05
N TYR A 126 -1.53 16.44 -19.85
CA TYR A 126 -0.35 16.85 -20.60
C TYR A 126 0.37 18.05 -19.99
N HIS A 127 -0.24 18.73 -19.01
CA HIS A 127 0.28 19.95 -18.43
C HIS A 127 0.15 19.97 -16.91
N GLU A 128 1.07 20.64 -16.24
CA GLU A 128 1.07 20.80 -14.78
C GLU A 128 -0.27 21.34 -14.23
N LYS A 129 -0.93 22.25 -14.96
CA LYS A 129 -2.27 22.73 -14.59
C LYS A 129 -3.30 21.63 -14.55
N GLY A 130 -3.22 20.66 -15.50
CA GLY A 130 -4.07 19.48 -15.53
C GLY A 130 -3.80 18.55 -14.36
N ASP A 131 -2.53 18.31 -14.03
CA ASP A 131 -2.13 17.49 -12.88
C ASP A 131 -2.67 18.08 -11.57
N ARG A 132 -2.48 19.38 -11.36
CA ARG A 132 -3.01 20.09 -10.17
C ARG A 132 -4.53 20.07 -10.10
N TRP A 133 -5.22 20.17 -11.23
CA TRP A 133 -6.66 20.04 -11.26
C TRP A 133 -7.10 18.64 -10.82
N VAL A 134 -6.45 17.58 -11.34
CA VAL A 134 -6.72 16.19 -10.96
C VAL A 134 -6.50 15.96 -9.46
N GLU A 135 -5.38 16.43 -8.91
CA GLU A 135 -5.10 16.34 -7.46
C GLU A 135 -6.22 16.98 -6.63
N ARG A 136 -6.66 18.18 -6.99
CA ARG A 136 -7.71 18.91 -6.28
C ARG A 136 -9.07 18.21 -6.35
N ILE A 137 -9.46 17.76 -7.55
CA ILE A 137 -10.74 17.09 -7.76
C ILE A 137 -10.76 15.73 -7.04
N LEU A 138 -9.67 14.97 -7.07
CA LEU A 138 -9.60 13.70 -6.36
C LEU A 138 -9.63 13.90 -4.85
N SER A 139 -8.93 14.91 -4.34
CA SER A 139 -8.94 15.26 -2.92
C SER A 139 -10.34 15.69 -2.46
N LEU A 140 -11.00 16.56 -3.23
CA LEU A 140 -12.38 16.99 -2.95
C LEU A 140 -13.32 15.79 -2.95
N ARG A 141 -13.28 14.97 -4.00
CA ARG A 141 -14.14 13.78 -4.12
C ARG A 141 -13.97 12.84 -2.93
N GLU A 142 -12.73 12.56 -2.52
CA GLU A 142 -12.48 11.64 -1.41
C GLU A 142 -12.90 12.24 -0.07
N THR A 143 -12.70 13.53 0.14
CA THR A 143 -13.18 14.26 1.32
C THR A 143 -14.71 14.20 1.40
N CYS A 144 -15.42 14.47 0.31
CA CYS A 144 -16.87 14.38 0.23
C CYS A 144 -17.35 12.95 0.53
N ARG A 145 -16.69 11.94 -0.06
CA ARG A 145 -17.01 10.53 0.18
C ARG A 145 -16.87 10.14 1.65
N LEU A 146 -15.78 10.58 2.30
CA LEU A 146 -15.54 10.28 3.72
C LEU A 146 -16.54 10.96 4.64
N ARG A 147 -17.07 12.10 4.23
CA ARG A 147 -18.08 12.87 4.98
C ARG A 147 -19.53 12.55 4.59
N GLY A 148 -19.74 11.66 3.63
CA GLY A 148 -21.09 11.32 3.13
C GLY A 148 -21.77 12.45 2.36
N ILE A 149 -21.00 13.40 1.80
CA ILE A 149 -21.49 14.57 1.07
C ILE A 149 -21.42 14.28 -0.44
N PRO A 150 -22.46 14.60 -1.22
CA PRO A 150 -22.41 14.43 -2.68
C PRO A 150 -21.50 15.48 -3.32
N THR A 151 -20.49 15.03 -4.07
CA THR A 151 -19.45 15.89 -4.69
C THR A 151 -20.02 16.79 -5.80
N PHE A 152 -20.95 16.29 -6.62
CA PHE A 152 -21.42 17.00 -7.80
C PHE A 152 -22.14 18.31 -7.49
N PRO A 153 -23.09 18.39 -6.54
CA PRO A 153 -23.72 19.66 -6.15
C PRO A 153 -22.70 20.71 -5.69
N LEU A 154 -21.67 20.32 -4.93
CA LEU A 154 -20.62 21.22 -4.48
C LEU A 154 -19.80 21.80 -5.65
N LEU A 155 -19.51 21.00 -6.65
CA LEU A 155 -18.84 21.47 -7.86
C LEU A 155 -19.71 22.46 -8.64
N VAL A 156 -21.00 22.19 -8.79
CA VAL A 156 -21.96 23.09 -9.45
C VAL A 156 -22.03 24.42 -8.71
N GLU A 157 -22.11 24.39 -7.39
CA GLU A 157 -22.11 25.60 -6.55
C GLU A 157 -20.80 26.38 -6.70
N ALA A 158 -19.65 25.71 -6.60
CA ALA A 158 -18.35 26.35 -6.74
C ALA A 158 -18.19 27.05 -8.10
N VAL A 159 -18.62 26.39 -9.18
CA VAL A 159 -18.59 26.96 -10.53
C VAL A 159 -19.55 28.15 -10.65
N SER A 160 -20.79 27.99 -10.14
CA SER A 160 -21.77 29.10 -10.12
C SER A 160 -21.26 30.30 -9.34
N CYS A 161 -20.66 30.09 -8.17
CA CYS A 161 -20.05 31.16 -7.38
C CYS A 161 -18.93 31.86 -8.15
N SER A 162 -18.07 31.10 -8.81
CA SER A 162 -16.97 31.64 -9.62
C SER A 162 -17.48 32.53 -10.76
N PHE A 163 -18.52 32.12 -11.49
CA PHE A 163 -19.13 32.95 -12.55
C PHE A 163 -19.81 34.23 -12.04
N ASN A 164 -20.29 34.20 -10.81
CA ASN A 164 -20.95 35.37 -10.18
C ASN A 164 -20.01 36.21 -9.30
N GLY A 165 -18.70 35.98 -9.34
CA GLY A 165 -17.71 36.67 -8.54
C GLY A 165 -17.86 36.46 -7.04
N ARG A 166 -18.50 35.38 -6.60
CA ARG A 166 -18.70 34.99 -5.20
C ARG A 166 -17.76 33.85 -4.81
N HIS A 167 -17.55 33.67 -3.51
CA HIS A 167 -16.83 32.53 -2.97
C HIS A 167 -17.84 31.41 -2.57
N PRO A 168 -17.53 30.14 -2.86
CA PRO A 168 -18.35 29.02 -2.41
C PRO A 168 -18.25 28.88 -0.88
N ASP A 169 -19.28 28.32 -0.26
CA ASP A 169 -19.25 27.95 1.15
C ASP A 169 -18.33 26.73 1.34
N VAL A 170 -17.26 26.92 2.10
CA VAL A 170 -16.27 25.87 2.46
C VAL A 170 -16.25 25.56 3.96
N SER A 171 -17.25 26.03 4.71
CA SER A 171 -17.34 25.82 6.18
C SER A 171 -17.46 24.32 6.57
N TRP A 172 -17.80 23.49 5.62
CA TRP A 172 -17.94 22.02 5.79
C TRP A 172 -16.60 21.27 5.67
N ILE A 173 -15.49 21.90 5.20
CA ILE A 173 -14.16 21.29 5.10
C ILE A 173 -13.49 21.32 6.47
#